data_f49cdc2df4decc770eff7cfcd54690d8
#
_entry.id   f49cdc2df4decc770eff7cfcd54690d8
#
_cell.length_a   1.000
_cell.length_b   1.000
_cell.length_c   1.000
_cell.angle_alpha   90.00
_cell.angle_beta   90.00
_cell.angle_gamma   90.00
#
_symmetry.space_group_name_H-M   'P 1'
#
loop_
_entity.id
_entity.type
_entity.pdbx_description
1 polymer ?
#
loop_
_entity_poly.entity_id
_entity_poly.type
_entity_poly.pdbx_seq_one_letter_code
_entity_poly.pdbx_strand_id
1 'polypeptide(L)'
;MKNTLLALSMAVALTGLFTQCQSSGNNQQAEQTALIPIPQTVTYAETAFKISQGTTIGLESSSAELLSIADYFNHKVNPALGYSLEVKEQGDIQFSLINNPDLGNEGYHLKVEKRQISIEANQPAGIFYGVQTLLQMLPKEIRSQQVQHDVEWAIAGADITDKPQFPWRGLMLDVSRHWFTKEEVIRFIDEL
;
A
#
# COMPACT_ATOMS: atom_id res chain seq x y z
N MET A 1 63.98 -22.94 -26.79
CA MET A 1 63.71 -21.96 -25.74
C MET A 1 62.85 -20.73 -26.19
N LYS A 2 62.28 -20.75 -27.43
CA LYS A 2 61.41 -19.62 -27.89
C LYS A 2 59.90 -19.91 -27.84
N ASN A 3 59.49 -21.16 -27.62
CA ASN A 3 58.07 -21.53 -27.64
C ASN A 3 57.40 -21.58 -26.27
N THR A 4 58.16 -21.48 -25.15
CA THR A 4 57.62 -21.49 -23.80
C THR A 4 57.24 -20.09 -23.28
N LEU A 5 57.75 -19.05 -23.89
CA LEU A 5 57.42 -17.65 -23.52
C LEU A 5 56.09 -17.18 -24.13
N LEU A 6 55.67 -17.77 -25.25
CA LEU A 6 54.38 -17.39 -25.90
C LEU A 6 53.17 -18.03 -25.22
N ALA A 7 53.32 -19.19 -24.54
CA ALA A 7 52.23 -19.83 -23.80
C ALA A 7 51.92 -19.19 -22.46
N LEU A 8 52.88 -18.49 -21.85
CA LEU A 8 52.71 -17.86 -20.56
C LEU A 8 52.02 -16.48 -20.68
N SER A 9 52.15 -15.79 -21.81
CA SER A 9 51.50 -14.50 -22.05
C SER A 9 50.01 -14.61 -22.39
N MET A 10 49.58 -15.76 -22.90
CA MET A 10 48.18 -16.00 -23.27
C MET A 10 47.32 -16.49 -22.07
N ALA A 11 47.95 -17.05 -21.02
CA ALA A 11 47.25 -17.48 -19.80
C ALA A 11 46.91 -16.31 -18.86
N VAL A 12 47.64 -15.20 -18.91
CA VAL A 12 47.37 -14.01 -18.04
C VAL A 12 46.27 -13.13 -18.62
N ALA A 13 45.97 -13.18 -19.91
CA ALA A 13 44.91 -12.39 -20.53
C ALA A 13 43.49 -12.96 -20.34
N LEU A 14 43.36 -14.24 -19.91
CA LEU A 14 42.05 -14.90 -19.78
C LEU A 14 41.48 -14.82 -18.34
N THR A 15 42.25 -14.39 -17.36
CA THR A 15 41.81 -14.27 -15.95
C THR A 15 41.27 -12.90 -15.58
N GLY A 16 41.29 -11.92 -16.48
CA GLY A 16 40.82 -10.54 -16.26
C GLY A 16 39.34 -10.30 -16.55
N LEU A 17 38.57 -11.30 -16.97
CA LEU A 17 37.19 -11.10 -17.47
C LEU A 17 36.06 -11.57 -16.52
N PHE A 18 36.38 -11.98 -15.29
CA PHE A 18 35.35 -12.48 -14.36
C PHE A 18 35.23 -11.71 -13.05
N THR A 19 35.65 -10.47 -12.99
CA THR A 19 35.42 -9.63 -11.81
C THR A 19 34.63 -8.38 -12.16
N GLN A 20 33.44 -8.57 -12.68
CA GLN A 20 32.41 -7.56 -12.64
C GLN A 20 31.16 -8.16 -11.98
N CYS A 21 31.32 -8.57 -10.73
CA CYS A 21 30.21 -8.62 -9.80
C CYS A 21 29.84 -7.17 -9.52
N GLN A 22 28.93 -6.61 -10.31
CA GLN A 22 28.23 -5.41 -9.92
C GLN A 22 27.51 -5.75 -8.62
N SER A 23 28.01 -5.18 -7.51
CA SER A 23 27.17 -4.97 -6.34
C SER A 23 26.04 -4.05 -6.79
N SER A 24 24.91 -4.65 -7.14
CA SER A 24 23.64 -3.93 -7.20
C SER A 24 23.45 -3.32 -5.83
N GLY A 25 23.75 -2.02 -5.72
CA GLY A 25 23.30 -1.26 -4.59
C GLY A 25 21.80 -1.55 -4.46
N ASN A 26 21.40 -2.04 -3.30
CA ASN A 26 20.01 -2.24 -2.93
C ASN A 26 19.34 -0.86 -2.86
N ASN A 27 19.06 -0.26 -4.01
CA ASN A 27 18.02 0.75 -4.12
C ASN A 27 16.71 -0.06 -3.96
N GLN A 28 16.28 -0.28 -2.74
CA GLN A 28 14.92 -0.74 -2.46
C GLN A 28 13.97 0.42 -2.85
N GLN A 29 13.69 0.51 -4.15
CA GLN A 29 12.51 1.23 -4.61
C GLN A 29 11.32 0.47 -4.04
N ALA A 30 10.43 1.19 -3.35
CA ALA A 30 9.19 0.60 -2.90
C ALA A 30 8.49 -0.05 -4.10
N GLU A 31 8.14 -1.31 -3.97
CA GLU A 31 7.57 -2.10 -5.05
C GLU A 31 6.25 -1.47 -5.49
N GLN A 32 6.09 -1.26 -6.80
CA GLN A 32 4.83 -0.81 -7.37
C GLN A 32 3.83 -1.95 -7.26
N THR A 33 2.86 -1.81 -6.38
CA THR A 33 1.85 -2.85 -6.13
C THR A 33 0.79 -2.84 -7.21
N ALA A 34 0.44 -4.01 -7.72
CA ALA A 34 -0.74 -4.18 -8.56
C ALA A 34 -2.01 -4.03 -7.72
N LEU A 35 -2.75 -2.94 -7.94
CA LEU A 35 -4.01 -2.64 -7.24
C LEU A 35 -5.17 -3.42 -7.85
N ILE A 36 -6.05 -3.96 -7.02
CA ILE A 36 -7.24 -4.71 -7.43
C ILE A 36 -8.46 -4.17 -6.66
N PRO A 37 -9.50 -3.70 -7.36
CA PRO A 37 -9.58 -3.43 -8.79
C PRO A 37 -8.54 -2.41 -9.28
N ILE A 38 -8.28 -2.38 -10.60
CA ILE A 38 -7.40 -1.37 -11.18
C ILE A 38 -8.08 -0.01 -11.06
N PRO A 39 -7.45 1.01 -10.44
CA PRO A 39 -8.00 2.37 -10.34
C PRO A 39 -8.22 3.00 -11.72
N GLN A 40 -9.10 4.02 -11.78
CA GLN A 40 -9.34 4.76 -13.03
C GLN A 40 -8.07 5.43 -13.56
N THR A 41 -7.30 6.02 -12.66
CA THR A 41 -5.97 6.56 -12.99
C THR A 41 -4.98 6.23 -11.89
N VAL A 42 -3.77 5.86 -12.29
CA VAL A 42 -2.64 5.69 -11.38
C VAL A 42 -1.36 6.13 -12.08
N THR A 43 -0.59 6.98 -11.40
CA THR A 43 0.75 7.39 -11.82
C THR A 43 1.70 7.18 -10.66
N TYR A 44 2.76 6.42 -10.87
CA TYR A 44 3.78 6.18 -9.84
C TYR A 44 4.92 7.18 -9.96
N ALA A 45 5.49 7.53 -8.80
CA ALA A 45 6.65 8.41 -8.69
C ALA A 45 7.85 7.65 -8.09
N GLU A 46 9.06 8.13 -8.37
CA GLU A 46 10.31 7.55 -7.82
C GLU A 46 10.55 7.90 -6.34
N THR A 47 9.52 8.16 -5.60
CA THR A 47 9.57 8.49 -4.17
C THR A 47 8.89 7.40 -3.36
N ALA A 48 9.11 7.37 -2.06
CA ALA A 48 8.39 6.49 -1.15
C ALA A 48 8.11 7.22 0.17
N PHE A 49 6.94 6.96 0.72
CA PHE A 49 6.60 7.33 2.09
C PHE A 49 6.97 6.17 3.02
N LYS A 50 7.52 6.47 4.19
CA LYS A 50 7.88 5.45 5.18
C LYS A 50 7.07 5.65 6.45
N ILE A 51 6.29 4.64 6.83
CA ILE A 51 5.61 4.62 8.11
C ILE A 51 6.64 4.29 9.20
N SER A 52 6.61 5.06 10.27
CA SER A 52 7.42 4.90 11.48
C SER A 52 6.57 5.10 12.72
N GLN A 53 7.14 4.83 13.89
CA GLN A 53 6.43 5.02 15.16
C GLN A 53 5.98 6.47 15.43
N GLY A 54 6.61 7.46 14.78
CA GLY A 54 6.21 8.87 14.87
C GLY A 54 5.19 9.30 13.82
N THR A 55 4.81 8.43 12.87
CA THR A 55 3.82 8.76 11.84
C THR A 55 2.45 8.98 12.46
N THR A 56 1.75 10.00 11.99
CA THR A 56 0.45 10.42 12.52
C THR A 56 -0.62 10.40 11.44
N ILE A 57 -1.88 10.20 11.86
CA ILE A 57 -3.06 10.35 11.00
C ILE A 57 -3.67 11.72 11.27
N GLY A 58 -3.85 12.53 10.22
CA GLY A 58 -4.51 13.82 10.28
C GLY A 58 -5.97 13.72 9.87
N LEU A 59 -6.86 14.36 10.66
CA LEU A 59 -8.27 14.51 10.33
C LEU A 59 -8.62 16.00 10.33
N GLU A 60 -8.86 16.57 9.15
CA GLU A 60 -9.26 17.98 9.02
C GLU A 60 -10.59 18.30 9.75
N SER A 61 -11.41 17.29 9.95
CA SER A 61 -12.67 17.37 10.67
C SER A 61 -12.78 16.20 11.66
N SER A 62 -13.17 16.49 12.89
CA SER A 62 -13.41 15.45 13.92
C SER A 62 -14.78 14.78 13.76
N SER A 63 -15.20 14.45 12.53
CA SER A 63 -16.44 13.71 12.33
C SER A 63 -16.30 12.28 12.87
N ALA A 64 -17.39 11.75 13.42
CA ALA A 64 -17.39 10.38 13.95
C ALA A 64 -17.02 9.34 12.88
N GLU A 65 -17.43 9.60 11.64
CA GLU A 65 -17.13 8.73 10.51
C GLU A 65 -15.64 8.73 10.18
N LEU A 66 -14.98 9.88 10.12
CA LEU A 66 -13.54 9.95 9.85
C LEU A 66 -12.71 9.34 10.97
N LEU A 67 -13.12 9.55 12.23
CA LEU A 67 -12.50 8.88 13.39
C LEU A 67 -12.62 7.36 13.26
N SER A 68 -13.81 6.85 12.91
CA SER A 68 -14.03 5.42 12.71
C SER A 68 -13.15 4.84 11.59
N ILE A 69 -12.91 5.59 10.49
CA ILE A 69 -12.02 5.18 9.41
C ILE A 69 -10.55 5.17 9.87
N ALA A 70 -10.13 6.16 10.66
CA ALA A 70 -8.78 6.19 11.22
C ALA A 70 -8.55 5.03 12.20
N ASP A 71 -9.53 4.73 13.05
CA ASP A 71 -9.50 3.57 13.94
C ASP A 71 -9.47 2.25 13.18
N TYR A 72 -10.24 2.14 12.11
CA TYR A 72 -10.21 0.97 11.22
C TYR A 72 -8.81 0.79 10.61
N PHE A 73 -8.20 1.86 10.08
CA PHE A 73 -6.85 1.80 9.54
C PHE A 73 -5.85 1.34 10.60
N ASN A 74 -5.87 1.96 11.78
CA ASN A 74 -5.05 1.56 12.92
C ASN A 74 -5.23 0.09 13.28
N HIS A 75 -6.49 -0.38 13.34
CA HIS A 75 -6.79 -1.79 13.65
C HIS A 75 -6.17 -2.75 12.62
N LYS A 76 -6.13 -2.37 11.34
CA LYS A 76 -5.54 -3.19 10.27
C LYS A 76 -4.02 -3.21 10.31
N VAL A 77 -3.36 -2.11 10.67
CA VAL A 77 -1.89 -2.00 10.60
C VAL A 77 -1.19 -2.31 11.92
N ASN A 78 -1.82 -2.04 13.06
CA ASN A 78 -1.24 -2.21 14.40
C ASN A 78 -0.67 -3.61 14.67
N PRO A 79 -1.33 -4.75 14.33
CA PRO A 79 -0.80 -6.06 14.63
C PRO A 79 0.58 -6.30 14.04
N ALA A 80 0.81 -5.84 12.82
CA ALA A 80 2.08 -5.99 12.11
C ALA A 80 3.11 -4.92 12.52
N LEU A 81 2.67 -3.67 12.74
CA LEU A 81 3.54 -2.56 13.17
C LEU A 81 3.99 -2.71 14.64
N GLY A 82 3.13 -3.22 15.51
CA GLY A 82 3.35 -3.28 16.96
C GLY A 82 3.06 -1.96 17.69
N TYR A 83 2.50 -0.97 16.99
CA TYR A 83 2.10 0.32 17.56
C TYR A 83 0.94 0.92 16.76
N SER A 84 0.16 1.79 17.41
CA SER A 84 -0.89 2.58 16.76
C SER A 84 -0.36 3.93 16.32
N LEU A 85 -0.88 4.44 15.22
CA LEU A 85 -0.61 5.80 14.74
C LEU A 85 -1.49 6.78 15.50
N GLU A 86 -0.89 7.84 16.01
CA GLU A 86 -1.62 8.87 16.77
C GLU A 86 -2.50 9.67 15.80
N VAL A 87 -3.73 9.95 16.23
CA VAL A 87 -4.69 10.77 15.48
C VAL A 87 -4.61 12.22 15.94
N LYS A 88 -4.46 13.15 14.99
CA LYS A 88 -4.33 14.59 15.18
C LYS A 88 -5.22 15.36 14.21
N GLU A 89 -5.26 16.68 14.34
CA GLU A 89 -5.93 17.55 13.37
C GLU A 89 -5.15 17.59 12.03
N GLN A 90 -3.82 17.59 12.11
CA GLN A 90 -2.93 17.48 10.97
C GLN A 90 -1.93 16.36 11.18
N GLY A 91 -1.70 15.56 10.14
CA GLY A 91 -0.82 14.40 10.22
C GLY A 91 -0.11 14.10 8.93
N ASP A 92 0.79 13.12 9.01
CA ASP A 92 1.56 12.65 7.87
C ASP A 92 0.69 11.87 6.88
N ILE A 93 -0.38 11.23 7.37
CA ILE A 93 -1.43 10.59 6.57
C ILE A 93 -2.69 11.41 6.78
N GLN A 94 -3.01 12.31 5.87
CA GLN A 94 -4.09 13.29 6.02
C GLN A 94 -5.36 12.82 5.32
N PHE A 95 -6.49 12.86 6.03
CA PHE A 95 -7.83 12.63 5.49
C PHE A 95 -8.57 13.96 5.41
N SER A 96 -9.02 14.34 4.21
CA SER A 96 -9.69 15.61 3.99
C SER A 96 -10.99 15.43 3.21
N LEU A 97 -12.06 16.05 3.68
CA LEU A 97 -13.30 16.15 2.92
C LEU A 97 -13.27 17.43 2.08
N ILE A 98 -13.42 17.24 0.77
CA ILE A 98 -13.37 18.31 -0.23
C ILE A 98 -14.70 18.40 -0.98
N ASN A 99 -14.81 19.37 -1.86
CA ASN A 99 -15.93 19.48 -2.79
C ASN A 99 -15.41 19.43 -4.23
N ASN A 100 -15.28 18.22 -4.76
CA ASN A 100 -14.87 17.96 -6.14
C ASN A 100 -15.94 17.12 -6.86
N PRO A 101 -16.76 17.72 -7.74
CA PRO A 101 -17.86 17.02 -8.42
C PRO A 101 -17.42 15.79 -9.22
N ASP A 102 -16.17 15.75 -9.71
CA ASP A 102 -15.66 14.65 -10.53
C ASP A 102 -15.49 13.35 -9.76
N LEU A 103 -15.28 13.43 -8.43
CA LEU A 103 -15.16 12.26 -7.55
C LEU A 103 -16.51 11.63 -7.23
N GLY A 104 -17.62 12.39 -7.28
CA GLY A 104 -18.92 11.91 -6.82
C GLY A 104 -18.94 11.64 -5.32
N ASN A 105 -19.79 10.73 -4.86
CA ASN A 105 -19.97 10.44 -3.42
C ASN A 105 -18.97 9.40 -2.88
N GLU A 106 -18.48 8.52 -3.71
CA GLU A 106 -17.65 7.38 -3.29
C GLU A 106 -16.22 7.42 -3.87
N GLY A 107 -15.93 8.39 -4.72
CA GLY A 107 -14.60 8.56 -5.31
C GLY A 107 -13.63 9.22 -4.35
N TYR A 108 -12.35 8.99 -4.61
CA TYR A 108 -11.24 9.55 -3.84
C TYR A 108 -10.08 9.94 -4.75
N HIS A 109 -9.25 10.82 -4.23
CA HIS A 109 -7.92 11.12 -4.72
C HIS A 109 -6.91 10.77 -3.63
N LEU A 110 -6.00 9.85 -3.92
CA LEU A 110 -4.93 9.40 -3.03
C LEU A 110 -3.59 9.84 -3.61
N LYS A 111 -2.86 10.64 -2.88
CA LYS A 111 -1.51 11.05 -3.24
C LYS A 111 -0.50 10.61 -2.20
N VAL A 112 0.52 9.88 -2.64
CA VAL A 112 1.63 9.43 -1.80
C VAL A 112 2.89 10.18 -2.20
N GLU A 113 3.38 11.03 -1.32
CA GLU A 113 4.59 11.78 -1.48
C GLU A 113 5.63 11.34 -0.42
N LYS A 114 6.87 11.78 -0.55
CA LYS A 114 7.95 11.37 0.36
C LYS A 114 7.68 11.66 1.84
N ARG A 115 6.92 12.73 2.14
CA ARG A 115 6.70 13.22 3.50
C ARG A 115 5.24 13.20 3.93
N GLN A 116 4.33 12.99 3.02
CA GLN A 116 2.90 13.05 3.30
C GLN A 116 2.14 12.11 2.39
N ILE A 117 1.08 11.54 2.93
CA ILE A 117 0.01 10.88 2.20
C ILE A 117 -1.24 11.73 2.39
N SER A 118 -1.93 12.08 1.31
CA SER A 118 -3.24 12.71 1.36
C SER A 118 -4.30 11.81 0.76
N ILE A 119 -5.44 11.68 1.43
CA ILE A 119 -6.65 11.06 0.91
C ILE A 119 -7.75 12.11 0.95
N GLU A 120 -8.22 12.49 -0.23
CA GLU A 120 -9.24 13.51 -0.41
C GLU A 120 -10.48 12.89 -1.04
N ALA A 121 -11.67 13.21 -0.52
CA ALA A 121 -12.95 12.74 -1.05
C ALA A 121 -14.08 13.71 -0.70
N ASN A 122 -15.23 13.59 -1.38
CA ASN A 122 -16.40 14.39 -1.06
C ASN A 122 -17.16 13.88 0.18
N GLN A 123 -17.04 12.58 0.46
CA GLN A 123 -17.76 11.90 1.53
C GLN A 123 -16.83 10.92 2.26
N PRO A 124 -17.13 10.56 3.51
CA PRO A 124 -16.34 9.59 4.27
C PRO A 124 -16.19 8.23 3.55
N ALA A 125 -17.18 7.81 2.76
CA ALA A 125 -17.11 6.60 1.96
C ALA A 125 -15.92 6.60 0.99
N GLY A 126 -15.65 7.72 0.32
CA GLY A 126 -14.48 7.86 -0.56
C GLY A 126 -13.16 7.80 0.22
N ILE A 127 -13.09 8.42 1.41
CA ILE A 127 -11.91 8.28 2.30
C ILE A 127 -11.69 6.81 2.65
N PHE A 128 -12.75 6.07 3.00
CA PHE A 128 -12.66 4.63 3.29
C PHE A 128 -12.09 3.83 2.11
N TYR A 129 -12.53 4.09 0.87
CA TYR A 129 -11.99 3.42 -0.32
C TYR A 129 -10.53 3.80 -0.58
N GLY A 130 -10.17 5.05 -0.38
CA GLY A 130 -8.77 5.50 -0.43
C GLY A 130 -7.89 4.76 0.59
N VAL A 131 -8.40 4.54 1.80
CA VAL A 131 -7.73 3.74 2.85
C VAL A 131 -7.58 2.27 2.41
N GLN A 132 -8.59 1.66 1.75
CA GLN A 132 -8.45 0.30 1.22
C GLN A 132 -7.33 0.21 0.18
N THR A 133 -7.22 1.21 -0.69
CA THR A 133 -6.14 1.29 -1.67
C THR A 133 -4.78 1.47 -0.99
N LEU A 134 -4.69 2.34 0.01
CA LEU A 134 -3.46 2.54 0.79
C LEU A 134 -3.01 1.24 1.48
N LEU A 135 -3.94 0.46 2.04
CA LEU A 135 -3.65 -0.84 2.65
C LEU A 135 -3.12 -1.87 1.62
N GLN A 136 -3.56 -1.79 0.35
CA GLN A 136 -3.01 -2.64 -0.70
C GLN A 136 -1.59 -2.21 -1.13
N MET A 137 -1.25 -0.93 -1.00
CA MET A 137 0.08 -0.41 -1.34
C MET A 137 1.14 -0.72 -0.28
N LEU A 138 0.74 -1.12 0.92
CA LEU A 138 1.65 -1.55 1.98
C LEU A 138 2.28 -2.90 1.66
N PRO A 139 3.49 -3.19 2.17
CA PRO A 139 4.07 -4.52 2.09
C PRO A 139 3.10 -5.60 2.58
N LYS A 140 3.09 -6.77 1.93
CA LYS A 140 2.15 -7.87 2.23
C LYS A 140 2.16 -8.33 3.70
N GLU A 141 3.28 -8.13 4.37
CA GLU A 141 3.50 -8.42 5.79
C GLU A 141 2.55 -7.63 6.70
N ILE A 142 1.92 -6.55 6.20
CA ILE A 142 0.93 -5.76 6.97
C ILE A 142 -0.29 -6.60 7.39
N ARG A 143 -0.54 -7.72 6.70
CA ARG A 143 -1.62 -8.66 7.01
C ARG A 143 -1.27 -9.62 8.16
N SER A 144 -0.03 -9.58 8.66
CA SER A 144 0.41 -10.41 9.79
C SER A 144 -0.33 -10.02 11.06
N GLN A 145 -0.70 -11.04 11.85
CA GLN A 145 -1.24 -10.84 13.20
C GLN A 145 -0.15 -10.77 14.28
N GLN A 146 1.11 -10.72 13.85
CA GLN A 146 2.28 -10.62 14.71
C GLN A 146 3.20 -9.51 14.23
N VAL A 147 3.86 -8.83 15.16
CA VAL A 147 4.79 -7.74 14.88
C VAL A 147 5.90 -8.20 13.95
N GLN A 148 6.16 -7.41 12.90
CA GLN A 148 7.18 -7.65 11.90
C GLN A 148 8.33 -6.66 12.09
N HIS A 149 9.45 -7.11 12.66
CA HIS A 149 10.58 -6.24 13.01
C HIS A 149 11.52 -5.93 11.84
N ASP A 150 11.58 -6.83 10.85
CA ASP A 150 12.54 -6.74 9.74
C ASP A 150 11.92 -6.18 8.44
N VAL A 151 10.73 -5.57 8.53
CA VAL A 151 10.01 -5.01 7.39
C VAL A 151 10.16 -3.50 7.35
N GLU A 152 10.61 -2.98 6.22
CA GLU A 152 10.52 -1.55 5.95
C GLU A 152 9.11 -1.23 5.43
N TRP A 153 8.36 -0.45 6.22
CA TRP A 153 7.00 -0.05 5.88
C TRP A 153 7.01 1.12 4.88
N ALA A 154 7.48 0.84 3.67
CA ALA A 154 7.60 1.82 2.59
C ALA A 154 6.45 1.66 1.60
N ILE A 155 5.84 2.78 1.21
CA ILE A 155 4.76 2.88 0.25
C ILE A 155 5.29 3.67 -0.94
N ALA A 156 5.20 3.10 -2.15
CA ALA A 156 5.63 3.76 -3.38
C ALA A 156 4.87 5.07 -3.58
N GLY A 157 5.58 6.11 -4.01
CA GLY A 157 4.98 7.38 -4.41
C GLY A 157 3.99 7.16 -5.54
N ALA A 158 2.79 7.71 -5.39
CA ALA A 158 1.72 7.56 -6.39
C ALA A 158 0.74 8.71 -6.34
N ASP A 159 0.07 8.93 -7.47
CA ASP A 159 -1.08 9.80 -7.64
C ASP A 159 -2.20 8.96 -8.25
N ILE A 160 -3.27 8.75 -7.48
CA ILE A 160 -4.35 7.80 -7.80
C ILE A 160 -5.68 8.52 -7.68
N THR A 161 -6.47 8.47 -8.75
CA THR A 161 -7.88 8.88 -8.69
C THR A 161 -8.74 7.69 -9.07
N ASP A 162 -9.70 7.38 -8.20
CA ASP A 162 -10.61 6.27 -8.45
C ASP A 162 -12.00 6.53 -7.89
N LYS A 163 -12.98 5.87 -8.48
CA LYS A 163 -14.36 5.82 -7.99
C LYS A 163 -15.04 4.55 -8.48
N PRO A 164 -15.96 3.96 -7.69
CA PRO A 164 -16.75 2.83 -8.13
C PRO A 164 -17.51 3.12 -9.42
N GLN A 165 -17.54 2.16 -10.34
CA GLN A 165 -18.31 2.28 -11.58
C GLN A 165 -19.84 2.14 -11.35
N PHE A 166 -20.21 1.42 -10.29
CA PHE A 166 -21.60 1.14 -9.95
C PHE A 166 -21.91 1.53 -8.51
N PRO A 167 -23.04 2.20 -8.23
CA PRO A 167 -23.41 2.60 -6.87
C PRO A 167 -23.94 1.46 -6.03
N TRP A 168 -24.26 0.32 -6.65
CA TRP A 168 -24.80 -0.88 -5.97
C TRP A 168 -23.89 -2.08 -6.24
N ARG A 169 -23.54 -2.77 -5.17
CA ARG A 169 -22.69 -3.96 -5.16
C ARG A 169 -23.27 -4.98 -4.19
N GLY A 170 -23.23 -6.26 -4.52
CA GLY A 170 -23.75 -7.30 -3.67
C GLY A 170 -23.35 -8.68 -4.15
N LEU A 171 -23.42 -9.63 -3.25
CA LEU A 171 -23.27 -11.05 -3.51
C LEU A 171 -24.53 -11.79 -3.11
N MET A 172 -24.78 -12.92 -3.78
CA MET A 172 -25.88 -13.82 -3.43
C MET A 172 -25.29 -15.15 -2.96
N LEU A 173 -25.74 -15.60 -1.79
CA LEU A 173 -25.45 -16.93 -1.29
C LEU A 173 -26.75 -17.76 -1.33
N ASP A 174 -26.73 -18.85 -2.10
CA ASP A 174 -27.87 -19.76 -2.16
C ASP A 174 -27.77 -20.83 -1.04
N VAL A 175 -28.48 -20.60 0.04
CA VAL A 175 -28.53 -21.50 1.19
C VAL A 175 -29.63 -22.59 1.05
N SER A 176 -30.41 -22.55 -0.03
CA SER A 176 -31.53 -23.51 -0.25
C SER A 176 -31.06 -24.77 -0.97
N ARG A 177 -30.18 -24.65 -1.96
CA ARG A 177 -29.68 -25.80 -2.74
C ARG A 177 -28.51 -26.51 -2.07
N HIS A 178 -27.73 -25.77 -1.26
CA HIS A 178 -26.66 -26.31 -0.46
C HIS A 178 -26.78 -25.82 0.97
N TRP A 179 -26.65 -26.75 1.91
CA TRP A 179 -26.67 -26.41 3.32
C TRP A 179 -25.31 -25.77 3.71
N PHE A 180 -25.41 -24.61 4.35
CA PHE A 180 -24.28 -23.95 5.01
C PHE A 180 -24.55 -23.83 6.50
N THR A 181 -23.54 -24.07 7.31
CA THR A 181 -23.64 -23.83 8.75
C THR A 181 -23.71 -22.32 9.02
N LYS A 182 -24.19 -21.95 10.21
CA LYS A 182 -24.23 -20.56 10.65
C LYS A 182 -22.82 -19.92 10.59
N GLU A 183 -21.81 -20.67 11.00
CA GLU A 183 -20.41 -20.26 11.04
C GLU A 183 -19.88 -19.97 9.63
N GLU A 184 -20.21 -20.78 8.65
CA GLU A 184 -19.83 -20.55 7.24
C GLU A 184 -20.51 -19.30 6.68
N VAL A 185 -21.80 -19.06 7.01
CA VAL A 185 -22.51 -17.85 6.57
C VAL A 185 -21.93 -16.60 7.22
N ILE A 186 -21.60 -16.64 8.53
CA ILE A 186 -20.95 -15.52 9.21
C ILE A 186 -19.59 -15.23 8.57
N ARG A 187 -18.77 -16.25 8.34
CA ARG A 187 -17.48 -16.10 7.68
C ARG A 187 -17.62 -15.47 6.28
N PHE A 188 -18.63 -15.88 5.52
CA PHE A 188 -18.92 -15.29 4.21
C PHE A 188 -19.26 -13.79 4.32
N ILE A 189 -20.03 -13.40 5.35
CA ILE A 189 -20.35 -11.98 5.61
C ILE A 189 -19.10 -11.19 6.03
N ASP A 190 -18.22 -11.79 6.82
CA ASP A 190 -16.99 -11.13 7.30
C ASP A 190 -15.97 -10.88 6.18
N GLU A 191 -16.08 -11.61 5.05
CA GLU A 191 -15.22 -11.42 3.87
C GLU A 191 -15.80 -10.43 2.84
N LEU A 192 -17.04 -9.92 3.05
CA LEU A 192 -17.70 -8.90 2.21
C LEU A 192 -17.26 -7.49 2.58
#